data_20bd936d2ab8012b9acb1c984bcebc89
#
_entry.id   20bd936d2ab8012b9acb1c984bcebc89
#
_cell.length_a   1.000
_cell.length_b   1.000
_cell.length_c   1.000
_cell.angle_alpha   90.00
_cell.angle_beta   90.00
_cell.angle_gamma   90.00
#
_symmetry.space_group_name_H-M   'P 1'
#
loop_
_entity.id
_entity.type
_entity.pdbx_description
1 polymer ?
#
loop_
_entity_poly.entity_id
_entity_poly.type
_entity_poly.pdbx_seq_one_letter_code
_entity_poly.pdbx_strand_id
1 'polypeptide(L)'
;HEIHMEEDAGKLVHDEWTDSSLVDYNRSGVPLIEIVSEPDMRSADEVIQYLEHLQSTMQYLGVSDCRLQEGSMRADVNLSVREVGSPVFGTRTEMKNLNSFKAIAHAIEGERERQIELLEEGRAVAQETRRWDDNKESSHAMRSKEDAKDYRYFPDPDLPPIDISDAWIASIRAAQPELKKAKSRRYQTEYGLSAYDADILTGDKALAELFENTIKAGAAPKKAANWLTGETLRLLKEKESEASKITFTAEHLASLIALLEKSVINNQTAKDVFAVMFESDVDPAAYVEEHGLKIESDSGLLEETVKKILDANPKAVGELKEGKDKVIGFLLGQVMKEMKGKANPSQAVSYTHLRAHETRHDL
;
A
#
# COMPACT_ATOMS: atom_id res chain seq x y z
N HIS A 1 -0.39 8.17 26.48
CA HIS A 1 -0.81 8.37 27.88
C HIS A 1 -1.19 7.06 28.52
N GLU A 2 -2.23 6.40 28.03
CA GLU A 2 -2.70 5.11 28.58
C GLU A 2 -3.38 4.24 27.52
N ILE A 3 -3.52 2.95 27.83
CA ILE A 3 -4.22 1.98 27.00
C ILE A 3 -5.21 1.25 27.91
N HIS A 4 -6.48 1.28 27.55
CA HIS A 4 -7.54 0.55 28.23
C HIS A 4 -7.96 -0.67 27.44
N MET A 5 -8.25 -1.76 28.14
CA MET A 5 -8.86 -2.95 27.55
C MET A 5 -10.35 -2.93 27.89
N GLU A 6 -11.19 -3.07 26.89
CA GLU A 6 -12.63 -2.95 26.97
C GLU A 6 -13.35 -4.07 26.22
N GLU A 7 -14.65 -4.17 26.40
CA GLU A 7 -15.54 -4.91 25.53
C GLU A 7 -16.33 -3.94 24.66
N ASP A 8 -16.41 -4.20 23.34
CA ASP A 8 -17.21 -3.36 22.46
C ASP A 8 -18.71 -3.55 22.77
N ALA A 9 -19.46 -2.46 22.68
CA ALA A 9 -20.88 -2.43 23.00
C ALA A 9 -21.74 -2.75 21.78
N GLY A 10 -22.98 -3.18 22.03
CA GLY A 10 -24.02 -3.22 21.01
C GLY A 10 -24.32 -1.83 20.46
N LYS A 11 -24.80 -1.76 19.23
CA LYS A 11 -25.18 -0.51 18.55
C LYS A 11 -26.69 -0.34 18.60
N LEU A 12 -27.14 0.87 18.98
CA LEU A 12 -28.56 1.26 18.87
C LEU A 12 -28.76 1.94 17.50
N VAL A 13 -29.74 1.45 16.76
CA VAL A 13 -30.20 2.04 15.50
C VAL A 13 -31.63 2.51 15.73
N HIS A 14 -31.81 3.84 15.85
CA HIS A 14 -33.13 4.44 16.02
C HIS A 14 -33.87 4.47 14.69
N ASP A 15 -35.10 3.95 14.67
CA ASP A 15 -35.99 4.05 13.54
C ASP A 15 -36.88 5.28 13.70
N GLU A 16 -36.71 6.24 12.82
CA GLU A 16 -37.46 7.51 12.83
C GLU A 16 -38.96 7.32 12.51
N TRP A 17 -39.34 6.19 11.90
CA TRP A 17 -40.71 5.92 11.45
C TRP A 17 -41.57 5.19 12.48
N THR A 18 -40.96 4.39 13.33
CA THR A 18 -41.71 3.47 14.21
C THR A 18 -41.53 3.78 15.69
N ASP A 19 -40.82 4.86 16.07
CA ASP A 19 -40.47 5.22 17.46
C ASP A 19 -39.89 4.02 18.21
N SER A 20 -39.11 3.19 17.49
CA SER A 20 -38.46 2.02 18.03
C SER A 20 -36.93 2.12 17.88
N SER A 21 -36.22 1.34 18.68
CA SER A 21 -34.77 1.20 18.55
C SER A 21 -34.41 -0.27 18.33
N LEU A 22 -33.70 -0.53 17.24
CA LEU A 22 -33.11 -1.83 16.96
C LEU A 22 -31.78 -1.92 17.69
N VAL A 23 -31.50 -3.08 18.26
CA VAL A 23 -30.24 -3.35 18.97
C VAL A 23 -29.43 -4.29 18.10
N ASP A 24 -28.30 -3.82 17.60
CA ASP A 24 -27.33 -4.62 16.85
C ASP A 24 -26.22 -5.09 17.78
N TYR A 25 -26.15 -6.40 17.99
CA TYR A 25 -25.16 -7.05 18.85
C TYR A 25 -23.93 -7.60 18.12
N ASN A 26 -23.77 -7.33 16.82
CA ASN A 26 -22.70 -7.94 16.01
C ASN A 26 -21.29 -7.70 16.57
N ARG A 27 -21.07 -6.59 17.28
CA ARG A 27 -19.79 -6.26 17.92
C ARG A 27 -19.79 -6.38 19.44
N SER A 28 -20.93 -6.71 20.05
CA SER A 28 -21.04 -6.79 21.51
C SER A 28 -20.12 -7.88 22.07
N GLY A 29 -19.33 -7.53 23.06
CA GLY A 29 -18.36 -8.41 23.69
C GLY A 29 -17.06 -8.67 22.90
N VAL A 30 -16.87 -8.03 21.74
CA VAL A 30 -15.61 -8.11 21.00
C VAL A 30 -14.53 -7.35 21.79
N PRO A 31 -13.33 -7.94 22.00
CA PRO A 31 -12.23 -7.25 22.66
C PRO A 31 -11.87 -5.94 21.96
N LEU A 32 -11.83 -4.86 22.72
CA LEU A 32 -11.50 -3.51 22.25
C LEU A 32 -10.35 -2.95 23.09
N ILE A 33 -9.43 -2.25 22.47
CA ILE A 33 -8.43 -1.43 23.15
C ILE A 33 -8.65 0.03 22.80
N GLU A 34 -8.70 0.88 23.81
CA GLU A 34 -8.67 2.33 23.67
C GLU A 34 -7.25 2.84 23.94
N ILE A 35 -6.69 3.57 23.00
CA ILE A 35 -5.35 4.13 23.10
C ILE A 35 -5.47 5.65 23.18
N VAL A 36 -5.12 6.22 24.34
CA VAL A 36 -5.17 7.65 24.59
C VAL A 36 -3.77 8.23 24.45
N SER A 37 -3.59 9.19 23.52
CA SER A 37 -2.32 9.87 23.34
C SER A 37 -2.11 10.97 24.38
N GLU A 38 -0.85 11.40 24.58
CA GLU A 38 -0.57 12.69 25.23
C GLU A 38 -0.98 13.84 24.31
N PRO A 39 -1.29 15.04 24.87
CA PRO A 39 -1.69 16.22 24.08
C PRO A 39 -0.45 16.95 23.51
N ASP A 40 0.42 16.26 22.81
CA ASP A 40 1.72 16.76 22.30
C ASP A 40 1.76 16.91 20.77
N MET A 41 0.73 16.47 20.04
CA MET A 41 0.60 16.72 18.61
C MET A 41 0.15 18.17 18.34
N ARG A 42 0.68 18.80 17.30
CA ARG A 42 0.51 20.23 17.00
C ARG A 42 -0.03 20.55 15.60
N SER A 43 -0.20 19.53 14.76
CA SER A 43 -0.73 19.69 13.40
C SER A 43 -1.57 18.48 12.99
N ALA A 44 -2.41 18.65 11.96
CA ALA A 44 -3.13 17.55 11.34
C ALA A 44 -2.17 16.49 10.77
N ASP A 45 -1.06 16.92 10.16
CA ASP A 45 -0.05 16.01 9.61
C ASP A 45 0.57 15.11 10.69
N GLU A 46 0.90 15.63 11.85
CA GLU A 46 1.41 14.84 12.98
C GLU A 46 0.39 13.79 13.44
N VAL A 47 -0.89 14.19 13.51
CA VAL A 47 -1.99 13.27 13.87
C VAL A 47 -2.11 12.14 12.84
N ILE A 48 -2.08 12.47 11.54
CA ILE A 48 -2.17 11.45 10.48
C ILE A 48 -0.97 10.51 10.53
N GLN A 49 0.25 11.02 10.66
CA GLN A 49 1.44 10.18 10.79
C GLN A 49 1.38 9.26 12.02
N TYR A 50 0.87 9.76 13.15
CA TYR A 50 0.66 8.96 14.34
C TYR A 50 -0.34 7.82 14.09
N LEU A 51 -1.48 8.13 13.48
CA LEU A 51 -2.53 7.13 13.18
C LEU A 51 -2.06 6.09 12.15
N GLU A 52 -1.36 6.49 11.10
CA GLU A 52 -0.77 5.58 10.11
C GLU A 52 0.27 4.64 10.77
N HIS A 53 1.09 5.18 11.66
CA HIS A 53 2.06 4.37 12.40
C HIS A 53 1.37 3.37 13.34
N LEU A 54 0.34 3.82 14.05
CA LEU A 54 -0.45 2.98 14.93
C LEU A 54 -1.16 1.87 14.15
N GLN A 55 -1.85 2.23 13.06
CA GLN A 55 -2.52 1.29 12.16
C GLN A 55 -1.56 0.21 11.67
N SER A 56 -0.41 0.62 11.11
CA SER A 56 0.62 -0.29 10.64
C SER A 56 1.12 -1.21 11.75
N THR A 57 1.32 -0.67 12.96
CA THR A 57 1.77 -1.46 14.12
C THR A 57 0.75 -2.55 14.47
N MET A 58 -0.54 -2.21 14.56
CA MET A 58 -1.61 -3.16 14.89
C MET A 58 -1.78 -4.23 13.81
N GLN A 59 -1.66 -3.86 12.55
CA GLN A 59 -1.71 -4.80 11.43
C GLN A 59 -0.52 -5.79 11.45
N TYR A 60 0.70 -5.30 11.69
CA TYR A 60 1.88 -6.15 11.79
C TYR A 60 1.82 -7.10 13.00
N LEU A 61 1.29 -6.64 14.12
CA LEU A 61 1.05 -7.46 15.30
C LEU A 61 -0.08 -8.49 15.05
N GLY A 62 -0.93 -8.28 14.06
CA GLY A 62 -2.05 -9.17 13.74
C GLY A 62 -3.20 -9.05 14.74
N VAL A 63 -3.33 -7.94 15.46
CA VAL A 63 -4.39 -7.72 16.46
C VAL A 63 -5.63 -7.07 15.86
N SER A 64 -5.49 -6.32 14.76
CA SER A 64 -6.60 -5.70 14.03
C SER A 64 -6.23 -5.46 12.57
N ASP A 65 -7.22 -5.45 11.68
CA ASP A 65 -7.08 -4.97 10.29
C ASP A 65 -7.13 -3.44 10.19
N CYS A 66 -7.59 -2.77 11.25
CA CYS A 66 -7.61 -1.31 11.40
C CYS A 66 -8.32 -0.56 10.24
N ARG A 67 -9.50 -1.03 9.83
CA ARG A 67 -10.30 -0.41 8.78
C ARG A 67 -11.28 0.61 9.37
N LEU A 68 -11.04 1.88 9.13
CA LEU A 68 -11.90 2.98 9.62
C LEU A 68 -13.33 2.88 9.07
N GLN A 69 -13.48 2.54 7.78
CA GLN A 69 -14.79 2.43 7.14
C GLN A 69 -15.64 1.27 7.69
N GLU A 70 -14.99 0.20 8.13
CA GLU A 70 -15.64 -0.99 8.69
C GLU A 70 -15.78 -0.90 10.22
N GLY A 71 -15.18 0.13 10.84
CA GLY A 71 -15.26 0.40 12.27
C GLY A 71 -14.38 -0.49 13.13
N SER A 72 -13.43 -1.24 12.56
CA SER A 72 -12.41 -1.99 13.30
C SER A 72 -11.27 -1.08 13.81
N MET A 73 -11.21 0.15 13.35
CA MET A 73 -10.46 1.25 13.93
C MET A 73 -11.38 2.47 14.01
N ARG A 74 -11.32 3.20 15.11
CA ARG A 74 -12.04 4.46 15.32
C ARG A 74 -11.08 5.49 15.87
N ALA A 75 -11.31 6.76 15.56
CA ALA A 75 -10.52 7.85 16.09
C ALA A 75 -11.42 8.99 16.49
N ASP A 76 -11.31 9.43 17.74
CA ASP A 76 -11.91 10.66 18.26
C ASP A 76 -10.78 11.68 18.47
N VAL A 77 -10.99 12.91 18.01
CA VAL A 77 -9.99 13.98 18.13
C VAL A 77 -10.40 14.96 19.18
N ASN A 78 -9.56 15.15 20.19
CA ASN A 78 -9.69 16.20 21.18
C ASN A 78 -8.77 17.37 20.81
N LEU A 79 -9.34 18.53 20.52
CA LEU A 79 -8.61 19.70 20.03
C LEU A 79 -8.90 20.95 20.87
N SER A 80 -7.86 21.72 21.17
CA SER A 80 -7.96 23.05 21.72
C SER A 80 -6.94 24.00 21.08
N VAL A 81 -7.26 25.29 21.00
CA VAL A 81 -6.36 26.33 20.50
C VAL A 81 -5.88 27.19 21.67
N ARG A 82 -4.61 27.58 21.63
CA ARG A 82 -4.00 28.50 22.60
C ARG A 82 -3.04 29.46 21.90
N GLU A 83 -2.73 30.57 22.56
CA GLU A 83 -1.70 31.49 22.08
C GLU A 83 -0.34 30.81 22.03
N VAL A 84 0.47 31.15 21.03
CA VAL A 84 1.83 30.65 20.89
C VAL A 84 2.66 31.02 22.13
N GLY A 85 3.30 30.00 22.71
CA GLY A 85 4.09 30.18 23.95
C GLY A 85 3.32 30.08 25.26
N SER A 86 1.99 30.02 25.23
CA SER A 86 1.19 29.77 26.43
C SER A 86 1.42 28.36 26.96
N PRO A 87 1.70 28.16 28.26
CA PRO A 87 1.78 26.82 28.86
C PRO A 87 0.39 26.22 29.14
N VAL A 88 -0.66 27.03 29.12
CA VAL A 88 -2.03 26.61 29.46
C VAL A 88 -2.78 26.25 28.20
N PHE A 89 -3.39 25.05 28.18
CA PHE A 89 -4.26 24.63 27.08
C PHE A 89 -5.56 25.45 27.06
N GLY A 90 -6.10 25.66 25.86
CA GLY A 90 -7.43 26.18 25.64
C GLY A 90 -8.56 25.21 26.00
N THR A 91 -9.80 25.67 25.83
CA THR A 91 -10.97 24.81 26.02
C THR A 91 -11.05 23.74 24.95
N ARG A 92 -11.16 22.49 25.37
CA ARG A 92 -11.17 21.31 24.51
C ARG A 92 -12.56 21.07 23.91
N THR A 93 -12.57 20.77 22.60
CA THR A 93 -13.70 20.13 21.91
C THR A 93 -13.35 18.72 21.47
N GLU A 94 -14.32 17.84 21.46
CA GLU A 94 -14.18 16.46 21.02
C GLU A 94 -14.85 16.29 19.64
N MET A 95 -14.09 15.87 18.63
CA MET A 95 -14.56 15.65 17.27
C MET A 95 -14.85 14.17 17.06
N LYS A 96 -16.08 13.85 16.64
CA LYS A 96 -16.55 12.49 16.36
C LYS A 96 -17.00 12.30 14.91
N ASN A 97 -17.26 11.04 14.53
CA ASN A 97 -17.69 10.65 13.19
C ASN A 97 -16.62 10.85 12.12
N LEU A 98 -15.39 10.46 12.44
CA LEU A 98 -14.22 10.60 11.60
C LEU A 98 -13.92 9.24 10.93
N ASN A 99 -14.37 9.06 9.68
CA ASN A 99 -14.36 7.75 9.01
C ASN A 99 -13.21 7.56 8.01
N SER A 100 -12.30 8.52 7.91
CA SER A 100 -11.10 8.42 7.08
C SER A 100 -10.01 9.36 7.59
N PHE A 101 -8.75 9.08 7.28
CA PHE A 101 -7.65 9.99 7.62
C PHE A 101 -7.81 11.37 6.99
N LYS A 102 -8.38 11.44 5.79
CA LYS A 102 -8.72 12.71 5.15
C LYS A 102 -9.76 13.47 5.96
N ALA A 103 -10.84 12.82 6.39
CA ALA A 103 -11.87 13.43 7.24
C ALA A 103 -11.29 13.93 8.58
N ILE A 104 -10.36 13.16 9.18
CA ILE A 104 -9.66 13.57 10.41
C ILE A 104 -8.85 14.84 10.16
N ALA A 105 -8.06 14.92 9.09
CA ALA A 105 -7.27 16.10 8.78
C ALA A 105 -8.15 17.33 8.55
N HIS A 106 -9.22 17.21 7.76
CA HIS A 106 -10.16 18.28 7.50
C HIS A 106 -10.89 18.74 8.77
N ALA A 107 -11.29 17.79 9.63
CA ALA A 107 -11.95 18.11 10.89
C ALA A 107 -11.03 18.89 11.84
N ILE A 108 -9.76 18.52 11.92
CA ILE A 108 -8.76 19.23 12.72
C ILE A 108 -8.60 20.67 12.23
N GLU A 109 -8.41 20.86 10.93
CA GLU A 109 -8.21 22.20 10.36
C GLU A 109 -9.47 23.05 10.51
N GLY A 110 -10.65 22.52 10.18
CA GLY A 110 -11.91 23.25 10.31
C GLY A 110 -12.25 23.62 11.75
N GLU A 111 -12.00 22.73 12.71
CA GLU A 111 -12.21 23.03 14.12
C GLU A 111 -11.19 24.02 14.68
N ARG A 112 -9.93 23.93 14.23
CA ARG A 112 -8.89 24.91 14.56
C ARG A 112 -9.30 26.31 14.13
N GLU A 113 -9.72 26.47 12.88
CA GLU A 113 -10.18 27.76 12.34
C GLU A 113 -11.37 28.29 13.11
N ARG A 114 -12.40 27.47 13.35
CA ARG A 114 -13.57 27.86 14.15
C ARG A 114 -13.21 28.37 15.55
N GLN A 115 -12.29 27.69 16.25
CA GLN A 115 -11.87 28.11 17.58
C GLN A 115 -11.08 29.43 17.55
N ILE A 116 -10.22 29.61 16.53
CA ILE A 116 -9.48 30.87 16.34
C ILE A 116 -10.45 32.03 16.11
N GLU A 117 -11.41 31.89 15.20
CA GLU A 117 -12.43 32.92 14.92
C GLU A 117 -13.20 33.33 16.19
N LEU A 118 -13.64 32.33 16.96
CA LEU A 118 -14.35 32.62 18.23
C LEU A 118 -13.48 33.42 19.21
N LEU A 119 -12.21 33.03 19.36
CA LEU A 119 -11.30 33.72 20.28
C LEU A 119 -10.95 35.13 19.81
N GLU A 120 -10.76 35.35 18.51
CA GLU A 120 -10.49 36.64 17.90
C GLU A 120 -11.70 37.58 18.02
N GLU A 121 -12.93 37.06 17.99
CA GLU A 121 -14.16 37.79 18.27
C GLU A 121 -14.40 38.07 19.77
N GLY A 122 -13.51 37.61 20.63
CA GLY A 122 -13.65 37.74 22.09
C GLY A 122 -14.71 36.81 22.71
N ARG A 123 -15.10 35.77 22.01
CA ARG A 123 -16.05 34.74 22.42
C ARG A 123 -15.33 33.53 23.04
N ALA A 124 -15.96 32.91 24.00
CA ALA A 124 -15.41 31.70 24.61
C ALA A 124 -15.70 30.44 23.75
N VAL A 125 -14.76 29.55 23.72
CA VAL A 125 -14.97 28.19 23.18
C VAL A 125 -15.70 27.34 24.23
N ALA A 126 -16.83 26.75 23.87
CA ALA A 126 -17.55 25.82 24.75
C ALA A 126 -16.92 24.44 24.74
N GLN A 127 -16.84 23.77 25.90
CA GLN A 127 -16.45 22.38 26.00
C GLN A 127 -17.61 21.49 25.57
N GLU A 128 -17.54 20.96 24.35
CA GLU A 128 -18.62 20.21 23.72
C GLU A 128 -18.09 19.05 22.85
N THR A 129 -18.98 18.08 22.60
CA THR A 129 -18.76 17.06 21.58
C THR A 129 -19.39 17.52 20.27
N ARG A 130 -18.63 17.48 19.19
CA ARG A 130 -19.04 17.90 17.84
C ARG A 130 -18.97 16.74 16.88
N ARG A 131 -19.94 16.67 15.96
CA ARG A 131 -19.95 15.70 14.86
C ARG A 131 -19.45 16.37 13.60
N TRP A 132 -18.48 15.73 12.95
CA TRP A 132 -17.99 16.15 11.64
C TRP A 132 -18.94 15.68 10.53
N ASP A 133 -19.23 16.55 9.57
CA ASP A 133 -19.96 16.28 8.33
C ASP A 133 -18.99 16.50 7.16
N ASP A 134 -18.51 15.40 6.58
CA ASP A 134 -17.49 15.41 5.52
C ASP A 134 -18.02 16.04 4.22
N ASN A 135 -19.33 15.95 3.96
CA ASN A 135 -19.94 16.55 2.77
C ASN A 135 -20.09 18.07 2.87
N LYS A 136 -20.27 18.58 4.08
CA LYS A 136 -20.41 20.03 4.34
C LYS A 136 -19.11 20.67 4.79
N GLU A 137 -18.07 19.86 4.98
CA GLU A 137 -16.78 20.29 5.56
C GLU A 137 -16.97 21.16 6.82
N SER A 138 -17.89 20.76 7.69
CA SER A 138 -18.25 21.51 8.90
C SER A 138 -18.62 20.60 10.06
N SER A 139 -18.49 21.11 11.26
CA SER A 139 -18.87 20.40 12.49
C SER A 139 -20.12 20.99 13.12
N HIS A 140 -20.92 20.14 13.76
CA HIS A 140 -22.11 20.54 14.50
C HIS A 140 -22.04 20.06 15.95
N ALA A 141 -22.43 20.89 16.90
CA ALA A 141 -22.55 20.51 18.31
C ALA A 141 -23.58 19.37 18.46
N MET A 142 -23.20 18.31 19.14
CA MET A 142 -24.09 17.18 19.45
C MET A 142 -24.78 17.38 20.80
N ARG A 143 -24.02 17.70 21.85
CA ARG A 143 -24.47 17.99 23.20
C ARG A 143 -23.37 18.74 23.97
N SER A 144 -23.73 19.54 24.94
CA SER A 144 -22.76 20.08 25.87
C SER A 144 -22.42 19.04 26.95
N LYS A 145 -21.17 19.06 27.47
CA LYS A 145 -20.75 18.18 28.57
C LYS A 145 -21.16 18.71 29.96
N GLU A 146 -22.07 19.69 30.04
CA GLU A 146 -22.58 20.19 31.31
C GLU A 146 -23.26 19.10 32.16
N ASP A 147 -23.74 18.02 31.51
CA ASP A 147 -24.32 16.85 32.16
C ASP A 147 -23.34 15.68 32.27
N ALA A 148 -22.03 15.90 32.37
CA ALA A 148 -21.06 14.81 32.53
C ALA A 148 -21.40 14.05 33.83
N LYS A 149 -22.05 12.91 33.66
CA LYS A 149 -22.38 12.00 34.78
C LYS A 149 -21.08 11.46 35.37
N ASP A 150 -21.00 11.45 36.70
CA ASP A 150 -19.97 10.71 37.42
C ASP A 150 -20.06 9.23 37.01
N TYR A 151 -19.01 8.70 36.38
CA TYR A 151 -18.96 7.32 35.93
C TYR A 151 -18.93 6.30 37.09
N ARG A 152 -18.72 6.74 38.35
CA ARG A 152 -18.70 5.89 39.53
C ARG A 152 -17.81 4.68 39.38
N TYR A 153 -16.54 4.88 38.95
CA TYR A 153 -15.56 3.82 38.81
C TYR A 153 -15.41 3.03 40.13
N PHE A 154 -15.62 1.74 40.04
CA PHE A 154 -15.32 0.79 41.10
C PHE A 154 -14.93 -0.56 40.48
N PRO A 155 -14.12 -1.39 41.16
CA PRO A 155 -13.78 -2.73 40.67
C PRO A 155 -15.05 -3.56 40.47
N ASP A 156 -15.16 -4.20 39.27
CA ASP A 156 -16.23 -5.15 39.02
C ASP A 156 -16.01 -6.42 39.88
N PRO A 157 -17.00 -6.84 40.72
CA PRO A 157 -16.84 -7.98 41.58
C PRO A 157 -16.70 -9.33 40.84
N ASP A 158 -17.14 -9.38 39.58
CA ASP A 158 -17.06 -10.57 38.72
C ASP A 158 -15.71 -10.66 37.95
N LEU A 159 -14.90 -9.61 37.99
CA LEU A 159 -13.59 -9.55 37.35
C LEU A 159 -12.47 -9.69 38.40
N PRO A 160 -11.82 -10.87 38.50
CA PRO A 160 -10.70 -11.02 39.41
C PRO A 160 -9.48 -10.20 38.92
N PRO A 161 -8.59 -9.77 39.82
CA PRO A 161 -7.34 -9.15 39.44
C PRO A 161 -6.54 -10.03 38.51
N ILE A 162 -6.02 -9.41 37.42
CA ILE A 162 -5.16 -10.11 36.46
C ILE A 162 -3.71 -9.84 36.86
N ASP A 163 -2.96 -10.90 37.13
CA ASP A 163 -1.52 -10.82 37.42
C ASP A 163 -0.72 -11.06 36.14
N ILE A 164 -0.06 -10.00 35.66
CA ILE A 164 0.78 -10.04 34.47
C ILE A 164 2.23 -10.26 34.89
N SER A 165 2.69 -11.51 34.80
CA SER A 165 4.04 -11.89 35.21
C SER A 165 5.11 -11.41 34.19
N ASP A 166 6.34 -11.18 34.68
CA ASP A 166 7.48 -10.86 33.84
C ASP A 166 7.76 -11.96 32.80
N ALA A 167 7.51 -13.22 33.14
CA ALA A 167 7.66 -14.35 32.24
C ALA A 167 6.66 -14.26 31.05
N TRP A 168 5.42 -13.84 31.32
CA TRP A 168 4.42 -13.62 30.26
C TRP A 168 4.83 -12.45 29.36
N ILE A 169 5.25 -11.33 29.94
CA ILE A 169 5.77 -10.18 29.16
C ILE A 169 6.97 -10.60 28.29
N ALA A 170 7.92 -11.38 28.85
CA ALA A 170 9.07 -11.87 28.10
C ALA A 170 8.67 -12.78 26.93
N SER A 171 7.67 -13.64 27.11
CA SER A 171 7.17 -14.53 26.06
C SER A 171 6.53 -13.74 24.90
N ILE A 172 5.74 -12.71 25.22
CA ILE A 172 5.13 -11.82 24.22
C ILE A 172 6.22 -11.05 23.46
N ARG A 173 7.21 -10.52 24.15
CA ARG A 173 8.35 -9.83 23.49
C ARG A 173 9.11 -10.74 22.53
N ALA A 174 9.33 -11.99 22.92
CA ALA A 174 10.01 -12.96 22.06
C ALA A 174 9.20 -13.36 20.82
N ALA A 175 7.87 -13.33 20.92
CA ALA A 175 6.96 -13.64 19.83
C ALA A 175 6.63 -12.43 18.93
N GLN A 176 7.09 -11.24 19.29
CA GLN A 176 6.78 -10.02 18.56
C GLN A 176 7.39 -10.06 17.14
N PRO A 177 6.59 -9.83 16.07
CA PRO A 177 7.13 -9.77 14.72
C PRO A 177 7.96 -8.51 14.52
N GLU A 178 8.82 -8.53 13.50
CA GLU A 178 9.50 -7.31 13.05
C GLU A 178 8.47 -6.31 12.49
N LEU A 179 8.42 -5.12 13.09
CA LEU A 179 7.47 -4.08 12.70
C LEU A 179 7.92 -3.32 11.43
N LYS A 180 6.99 -2.64 10.77
CA LYS A 180 7.18 -1.89 9.51
C LYS A 180 8.48 -1.09 9.49
N LYS A 181 8.74 -0.25 10.50
CA LYS A 181 9.89 0.66 10.53
C LYS A 181 11.24 -0.07 10.56
N ALA A 182 11.33 -1.14 11.35
CA ALA A 182 12.53 -1.98 11.42
C ALA A 182 12.73 -2.73 10.10
N LYS A 183 11.66 -3.31 9.56
CA LYS A 183 11.64 -4.05 8.30
C LYS A 183 12.03 -3.15 7.11
N SER A 184 11.48 -1.94 7.01
CA SER A 184 11.85 -0.96 5.98
C SER A 184 13.33 -0.58 6.05
N ARG A 185 13.87 -0.37 7.26
CA ARG A 185 15.31 -0.13 7.44
C ARG A 185 16.15 -1.33 6.99
N ARG A 186 15.74 -2.54 7.36
CA ARG A 186 16.43 -3.77 6.94
C ARG A 186 16.42 -3.93 5.41
N TYR A 187 15.32 -3.66 4.73
CA TYR A 187 15.25 -3.72 3.27
C TYR A 187 16.21 -2.76 2.58
N GLN A 188 16.42 -1.57 3.17
CA GLN A 188 17.39 -0.62 2.66
C GLN A 188 18.84 -1.08 2.90
N THR A 189 19.14 -1.59 4.10
CA THR A 189 20.52 -1.92 4.50
C THR A 189 20.99 -3.28 3.98
N GLU A 190 20.13 -4.31 4.02
CA GLU A 190 20.52 -5.68 3.64
C GLU A 190 20.25 -5.96 2.15
N TYR A 191 19.14 -5.44 1.61
CA TYR A 191 18.76 -5.71 0.22
C TYR A 191 19.10 -4.57 -0.74
N GLY A 192 19.58 -3.42 -0.22
CA GLY A 192 20.00 -2.28 -1.01
C GLY A 192 18.84 -1.64 -1.80
N LEU A 193 17.61 -1.69 -1.25
CA LEU A 193 16.45 -1.04 -1.82
C LEU A 193 16.48 0.48 -1.55
N SER A 194 15.78 1.25 -2.39
CA SER A 194 15.52 2.66 -2.10
C SER A 194 14.59 2.80 -0.89
N ALA A 195 14.63 3.94 -0.21
CA ALA A 195 13.69 4.22 0.88
C ALA A 195 12.23 4.16 0.39
N TYR A 196 11.99 4.61 -0.84
CA TYR A 196 10.69 4.59 -1.49
C TYR A 196 10.17 3.16 -1.70
N ASP A 197 10.97 2.28 -2.32
CA ASP A 197 10.56 0.88 -2.56
C ASP A 197 10.36 0.13 -1.24
N ALA A 198 11.26 0.36 -0.26
CA ALA A 198 11.16 -0.25 1.06
C ALA A 198 9.89 0.18 1.80
N ASP A 199 9.50 1.45 1.71
CA ASP A 199 8.27 1.94 2.34
C ASP A 199 7.00 1.39 1.67
N ILE A 200 6.96 1.32 0.34
CA ILE A 200 5.85 0.72 -0.40
C ILE A 200 5.69 -0.76 -0.03
N LEU A 201 6.77 -1.55 -0.10
CA LEU A 201 6.71 -2.98 0.19
C LEU A 201 6.30 -3.26 1.64
N THR A 202 6.76 -2.45 2.58
CA THR A 202 6.42 -2.61 4.00
C THR A 202 5.13 -1.89 4.40
N GLY A 203 4.52 -1.14 3.49
CA GLY A 203 3.22 -0.49 3.70
C GLY A 203 2.08 -1.48 3.88
N ASP A 204 2.20 -2.67 3.30
CA ASP A 204 1.26 -3.78 3.45
C ASP A 204 2.00 -5.04 3.92
N LYS A 205 1.48 -5.69 4.97
CA LYS A 205 2.11 -6.86 5.58
C LYS A 205 2.17 -8.04 4.61
N ALA A 206 1.10 -8.32 3.86
CA ALA A 206 1.06 -9.43 2.92
C ALA A 206 2.04 -9.21 1.76
N LEU A 207 2.19 -7.97 1.29
CA LEU A 207 3.16 -7.60 0.26
C LEU A 207 4.60 -7.77 0.77
N ALA A 208 4.87 -7.38 2.03
CA ALA A 208 6.18 -7.56 2.65
C ALA A 208 6.53 -9.05 2.83
N GLU A 209 5.57 -9.87 3.25
CA GLU A 209 5.74 -11.32 3.38
C GLU A 209 5.99 -11.99 2.02
N LEU A 210 5.23 -11.61 0.99
CA LEU A 210 5.43 -12.09 -0.37
C LEU A 210 6.81 -11.73 -0.90
N PHE A 211 7.27 -10.50 -0.66
CA PHE A 211 8.61 -10.06 -1.04
C PHE A 211 9.71 -10.90 -0.37
N GLU A 212 9.66 -11.08 0.94
CA GLU A 212 10.63 -11.89 1.67
C GLU A 212 10.64 -13.35 1.22
N ASN A 213 9.47 -13.93 0.99
CA ASN A 213 9.36 -15.30 0.52
C ASN A 213 9.87 -15.45 -0.92
N THR A 214 9.66 -14.45 -1.78
CA THR A 214 10.21 -14.44 -3.15
C THR A 214 11.75 -14.41 -3.14
N ILE A 215 12.36 -13.66 -2.22
CA ILE A 215 13.82 -13.65 -2.03
C ILE A 215 14.30 -15.03 -1.52
N LYS A 216 13.60 -15.60 -0.52
CA LYS A 216 13.93 -16.95 -0.02
C LYS A 216 13.83 -18.01 -1.09
N ALA A 217 12.92 -17.84 -2.06
CA ALA A 217 12.80 -18.71 -3.23
C ALA A 217 13.89 -18.46 -4.30
N GLY A 218 14.83 -17.54 -4.06
CA GLY A 218 16.04 -17.33 -4.87
C GLY A 218 16.01 -16.13 -5.81
N ALA A 219 14.99 -15.29 -5.77
CA ALA A 219 14.95 -14.08 -6.60
C ALA A 219 15.91 -13.00 -6.05
N ALA A 220 16.53 -12.24 -6.96
CA ALA A 220 17.30 -11.05 -6.59
C ALA A 220 16.39 -9.97 -5.97
N PRO A 221 16.76 -9.37 -4.81
CA PRO A 221 15.87 -8.46 -4.09
C PRO A 221 15.34 -7.28 -4.92
N LYS A 222 16.20 -6.62 -5.70
CA LYS A 222 15.79 -5.50 -6.57
C LYS A 222 14.82 -5.93 -7.66
N LYS A 223 14.95 -7.15 -8.18
CA LYS A 223 14.02 -7.68 -9.20
C LYS A 223 12.67 -8.01 -8.59
N ALA A 224 12.66 -8.70 -7.45
CA ALA A 224 11.43 -8.96 -6.70
C ALA A 224 10.71 -7.66 -6.33
N ALA A 225 11.44 -6.66 -5.81
CA ALA A 225 10.89 -5.34 -5.51
C ALA A 225 10.23 -4.71 -6.74
N ASN A 226 10.91 -4.67 -7.89
CA ASN A 226 10.38 -4.07 -9.12
C ASN A 226 9.10 -4.75 -9.60
N TRP A 227 8.99 -6.07 -9.51
CA TRP A 227 7.76 -6.79 -9.88
C TRP A 227 6.61 -6.50 -8.92
N LEU A 228 6.90 -6.45 -7.63
CA LEU A 228 5.88 -6.20 -6.62
C LEU A 228 5.43 -4.74 -6.59
N THR A 229 6.34 -3.76 -6.66
CA THR A 229 5.99 -2.33 -6.67
C THR A 229 5.47 -1.84 -8.03
N GLY A 230 5.79 -2.56 -9.10
CA GLY A 230 5.34 -2.26 -10.46
C GLY A 230 4.08 -3.03 -10.87
N GLU A 231 4.27 -4.19 -11.51
CA GLU A 231 3.17 -4.94 -12.14
C GLU A 231 2.15 -5.47 -11.12
N THR A 232 2.58 -5.92 -9.92
CA THR A 232 1.66 -6.42 -8.90
C THR A 232 0.73 -5.31 -8.42
N LEU A 233 1.26 -4.15 -8.02
CA LEU A 233 0.42 -3.03 -7.57
C LEU A 233 -0.46 -2.47 -8.69
N ARG A 234 0.02 -2.48 -9.94
CA ARG A 234 -0.80 -2.09 -11.10
C ARG A 234 -2.02 -2.99 -11.25
N LEU A 235 -1.83 -4.33 -11.20
CA LEU A 235 -2.92 -5.29 -11.33
C LEU A 235 -3.88 -5.25 -10.12
N LEU A 236 -3.36 -5.10 -8.90
CA LEU A 236 -4.19 -4.92 -7.71
C LEU A 236 -5.10 -3.70 -7.85
N LYS A 237 -4.56 -2.57 -8.32
CA LYS A 237 -5.34 -1.35 -8.57
C LYS A 237 -6.38 -1.53 -9.67
N GLU A 238 -6.02 -2.15 -10.80
CA GLU A 238 -6.94 -2.41 -11.93
C GLU A 238 -8.11 -3.31 -11.52
N LYS A 239 -7.87 -4.24 -10.59
CA LYS A 239 -8.88 -5.21 -10.12
C LYS A 239 -9.57 -4.78 -8.82
N GLU A 240 -9.26 -3.61 -8.32
CA GLU A 240 -9.76 -3.12 -7.02
C GLU A 240 -9.59 -4.17 -5.91
N SER A 241 -8.43 -4.86 -5.91
CA SER A 241 -8.11 -5.96 -5.01
C SER A 241 -7.02 -5.56 -4.00
N GLU A 242 -6.89 -6.33 -2.93
CA GLU A 242 -5.91 -6.13 -1.86
C GLU A 242 -4.76 -7.13 -1.98
N ALA A 243 -3.57 -6.79 -1.44
CA ALA A 243 -2.42 -7.67 -1.46
C ALA A 243 -2.65 -9.01 -0.73
N SER A 244 -3.51 -9.01 0.30
CA SER A 244 -3.93 -10.22 1.01
C SER A 244 -4.70 -11.23 0.16
N LYS A 245 -5.19 -10.82 -1.00
CA LYS A 245 -5.95 -11.66 -1.96
C LYS A 245 -5.11 -12.15 -3.13
N ILE A 246 -3.80 -11.87 -3.14
CA ILE A 246 -2.88 -12.41 -4.14
C ILE A 246 -2.86 -13.94 -4.01
N THR A 247 -3.08 -14.63 -5.12
CA THR A 247 -3.16 -16.10 -5.19
C THR A 247 -1.87 -16.75 -5.64
N PHE A 248 -1.04 -16.08 -6.44
CA PHE A 248 0.23 -16.64 -6.91
C PHE A 248 1.25 -16.78 -5.78
N THR A 249 2.06 -17.82 -5.87
CA THR A 249 3.07 -18.11 -4.86
C THR A 249 4.36 -17.32 -5.07
N ALA A 250 5.13 -17.18 -4.00
CA ALA A 250 6.45 -16.55 -4.04
C ALA A 250 7.44 -17.33 -4.94
N GLU A 251 7.32 -18.64 -4.94
CA GLU A 251 8.09 -19.56 -5.78
C GLU A 251 7.83 -19.35 -7.27
N HIS A 252 6.57 -19.17 -7.65
CA HIS A 252 6.21 -18.86 -9.03
C HIS A 252 6.71 -17.48 -9.47
N LEU A 253 6.63 -16.47 -8.60
CA LEU A 253 7.22 -15.16 -8.90
C LEU A 253 8.74 -15.25 -9.06
N ALA A 254 9.43 -15.98 -8.18
CA ALA A 254 10.87 -16.20 -8.29
C ALA A 254 11.24 -16.97 -9.57
N SER A 255 10.45 -17.97 -9.95
CA SER A 255 10.62 -18.73 -11.21
C SER A 255 10.47 -17.82 -12.43
N LEU A 256 9.45 -16.96 -12.47
CA LEU A 256 9.25 -16.00 -13.56
C LEU A 256 10.43 -15.02 -13.68
N ILE A 257 10.91 -14.51 -12.55
CA ILE A 257 12.08 -13.63 -12.50
C ILE A 257 13.32 -14.36 -13.05
N ALA A 258 13.53 -15.61 -12.65
CA ALA A 258 14.65 -16.43 -13.13
C ALA A 258 14.59 -16.70 -14.64
N LEU A 259 13.41 -16.97 -15.21
CA LEU A 259 13.22 -17.11 -16.66
C LEU A 259 13.62 -15.84 -17.41
N LEU A 260 13.26 -14.69 -16.88
CA LEU A 260 13.62 -13.39 -17.46
C LEU A 260 15.13 -13.11 -17.36
N GLU A 261 15.75 -13.36 -16.21
CA GLU A 261 17.20 -13.16 -15.99
C GLU A 261 18.06 -14.08 -16.86
N LYS A 262 17.61 -15.30 -17.06
CA LYS A 262 18.26 -16.26 -17.97
C LYS A 262 17.97 -16.00 -19.44
N SER A 263 17.24 -14.94 -19.76
CA SER A 263 16.82 -14.61 -21.14
C SER A 263 16.06 -15.74 -21.84
N VAL A 264 15.37 -16.59 -21.08
CA VAL A 264 14.48 -17.63 -21.63
C VAL A 264 13.24 -16.99 -22.24
N ILE A 265 12.76 -15.91 -21.64
CA ILE A 265 11.65 -15.06 -22.12
C ILE A 265 12.08 -13.61 -22.11
N ASN A 266 11.42 -12.75 -22.90
CA ASN A 266 11.62 -11.32 -22.86
C ASN A 266 10.67 -10.61 -21.86
N ASN A 267 10.86 -9.31 -21.62
CA ASN A 267 10.07 -8.53 -20.68
C ASN A 267 8.57 -8.52 -21.00
N GLN A 268 8.18 -8.45 -22.30
CA GLN A 268 6.77 -8.45 -22.67
C GLN A 268 6.13 -9.79 -22.37
N THR A 269 6.76 -10.87 -22.80
CA THR A 269 6.31 -12.24 -22.50
C THR A 269 6.19 -12.47 -20.98
N ALA A 270 7.17 -11.96 -20.20
CA ALA A 270 7.12 -12.09 -18.74
C ALA A 270 5.90 -11.36 -18.14
N LYS A 271 5.54 -10.20 -18.65
CA LYS A 271 4.33 -9.48 -18.22
C LYS A 271 3.05 -10.21 -18.60
N ASP A 272 3.00 -10.78 -19.79
CA ASP A 272 1.85 -11.54 -20.28
C ASP A 272 1.65 -12.82 -19.43
N VAL A 273 2.73 -13.54 -19.13
CA VAL A 273 2.71 -14.72 -18.24
C VAL A 273 2.33 -14.31 -16.81
N PHE A 274 2.86 -13.18 -16.31
CA PHE A 274 2.51 -12.67 -14.99
C PHE A 274 1.04 -12.33 -14.87
N ALA A 275 0.43 -11.75 -15.90
CA ALA A 275 -1.00 -11.45 -15.89
C ALA A 275 -1.84 -12.73 -15.76
N VAL A 276 -1.48 -13.81 -16.45
CA VAL A 276 -2.13 -15.12 -16.31
C VAL A 276 -1.88 -15.71 -14.91
N MET A 277 -0.65 -15.65 -14.43
CA MET A 277 -0.26 -16.12 -13.10
C MET A 277 -1.01 -15.38 -11.99
N PHE A 278 -1.25 -14.10 -12.16
CA PHE A 278 -2.02 -13.29 -11.21
C PHE A 278 -3.48 -13.75 -11.09
N GLU A 279 -4.07 -14.28 -12.18
CA GLU A 279 -5.46 -14.78 -12.19
C GLU A 279 -5.59 -16.20 -11.63
N SER A 280 -4.64 -17.07 -11.90
CA SER A 280 -4.82 -18.51 -11.72
C SER A 280 -3.61 -19.27 -11.19
N ASP A 281 -2.60 -18.57 -10.65
CA ASP A 281 -1.38 -19.18 -10.03
C ASP A 281 -0.77 -20.33 -10.85
N VAL A 282 -0.56 -20.11 -12.14
CA VAL A 282 0.10 -21.08 -12.99
C VAL A 282 1.62 -21.11 -12.74
N ASP A 283 2.25 -22.29 -12.83
CA ASP A 283 3.72 -22.39 -12.86
C ASP A 283 4.24 -21.71 -14.15
N PRO A 284 5.00 -20.61 -14.04
CA PRO A 284 5.45 -19.88 -15.21
C PRO A 284 6.39 -20.66 -16.09
N ALA A 285 7.19 -21.61 -15.55
CA ALA A 285 8.09 -22.43 -16.34
C ALA A 285 7.32 -23.43 -17.19
N ALA A 286 6.33 -24.10 -16.60
CA ALA A 286 5.46 -25.02 -17.32
C ALA A 286 4.62 -24.28 -18.37
N TYR A 287 4.05 -23.12 -18.02
CA TYR A 287 3.26 -22.31 -18.93
C TYR A 287 4.05 -21.83 -20.15
N VAL A 288 5.29 -21.35 -19.94
CA VAL A 288 6.20 -20.93 -21.02
C VAL A 288 6.55 -22.09 -21.96
N GLU A 289 6.76 -23.29 -21.41
CA GLU A 289 7.05 -24.50 -22.21
C GLU A 289 5.84 -24.92 -23.04
N GLU A 290 4.68 -25.07 -22.41
CA GLU A 290 3.45 -25.53 -23.05
C GLU A 290 2.99 -24.60 -24.19
N HIS A 291 3.14 -23.28 -23.99
CA HIS A 291 2.73 -22.29 -24.99
C HIS A 291 3.85 -21.90 -25.96
N GLY A 292 5.03 -22.53 -25.87
CA GLY A 292 6.16 -22.25 -26.75
C GLY A 292 6.60 -20.80 -26.74
N LEU A 293 6.64 -20.15 -25.54
CA LEU A 293 6.94 -18.72 -25.37
C LEU A 293 8.43 -18.43 -25.18
N LYS A 294 9.28 -19.43 -25.26
CA LYS A 294 10.73 -19.25 -25.18
C LYS A 294 11.24 -18.38 -26.33
N ILE A 295 12.25 -17.57 -26.03
CA ILE A 295 12.98 -16.84 -27.06
C ILE A 295 13.63 -17.85 -28.00
N GLU A 296 13.39 -17.68 -29.28
CA GLU A 296 14.09 -18.47 -30.31
C GLU A 296 15.54 -17.99 -30.39
N SER A 297 16.47 -18.90 -30.03
CA SER A 297 17.91 -18.65 -30.08
C SER A 297 18.51 -18.96 -31.47
N ASP A 298 17.67 -19.28 -32.45
CA ASP A 298 18.16 -19.51 -33.81
C ASP A 298 18.60 -18.18 -34.45
N SER A 299 19.90 -17.94 -34.40
CA SER A 299 20.52 -16.76 -34.99
C SER A 299 20.29 -16.69 -36.51
N GLY A 300 20.16 -17.84 -37.19
CA GLY A 300 19.90 -17.87 -38.62
C GLY A 300 18.53 -17.35 -39.00
N LEU A 301 17.48 -17.77 -38.28
CA LEU A 301 16.12 -17.27 -38.49
C LEU A 301 16.00 -15.77 -38.18
N LEU A 302 16.67 -15.30 -37.12
CA LEU A 302 16.71 -13.88 -36.77
C LEU A 302 17.41 -13.07 -37.86
N GLU A 303 18.57 -13.51 -38.36
CA GLU A 303 19.29 -12.85 -39.45
C GLU A 303 18.48 -12.79 -40.73
N GLU A 304 17.82 -13.88 -41.12
CA GLU A 304 16.96 -13.94 -42.31
C GLU A 304 15.76 -12.96 -42.17
N THR A 305 15.13 -12.93 -40.98
CA THR A 305 14.03 -12.03 -40.70
C THR A 305 14.48 -10.58 -40.73
N VAL A 306 15.62 -10.24 -40.10
CA VAL A 306 16.21 -8.90 -40.15
C VAL A 306 16.47 -8.48 -41.59
N LYS A 307 17.11 -9.34 -42.40
CA LYS A 307 17.39 -9.05 -43.82
C LYS A 307 16.10 -8.79 -44.59
N LYS A 308 15.09 -9.64 -44.45
CA LYS A 308 13.76 -9.45 -45.08
C LYS A 308 13.13 -8.10 -44.71
N ILE A 309 13.21 -7.68 -43.46
CA ILE A 309 12.65 -6.39 -42.98
C ILE A 309 13.46 -5.22 -43.52
N LEU A 310 14.79 -5.31 -43.56
CA LEU A 310 15.64 -4.28 -44.13
C LEU A 310 15.38 -4.09 -45.64
N ASP A 311 15.27 -5.20 -46.37
CA ASP A 311 14.99 -5.20 -47.84
C ASP A 311 13.58 -4.61 -48.13
N ALA A 312 12.61 -4.86 -47.25
CA ALA A 312 11.25 -4.31 -47.35
C ALA A 312 11.15 -2.79 -47.01
N ASN A 313 12.16 -2.23 -46.32
CA ASN A 313 12.10 -0.84 -45.81
C ASN A 313 13.33 -0.01 -46.23
N PRO A 314 13.62 0.14 -47.54
CA PRO A 314 14.84 0.78 -48.03
C PRO A 314 14.97 2.25 -47.58
N LYS A 315 13.86 2.99 -47.42
CA LYS A 315 13.87 4.37 -46.92
C LYS A 315 14.37 4.46 -45.50
N ALA A 316 13.85 3.56 -44.60
CA ALA A 316 14.25 3.49 -43.20
C ALA A 316 15.74 3.12 -43.06
N VAL A 317 16.23 2.22 -43.92
CA VAL A 317 17.64 1.84 -43.98
C VAL A 317 18.50 3.03 -44.44
N GLY A 318 18.03 3.82 -45.40
CA GLY A 318 18.71 5.05 -45.85
C GLY A 318 18.83 6.07 -44.73
N GLU A 319 17.75 6.31 -43.98
CA GLU A 319 17.74 7.23 -42.83
C GLU A 319 18.65 6.77 -41.70
N LEU A 320 18.73 5.44 -41.46
CA LEU A 320 19.65 4.87 -40.47
C LEU A 320 21.12 5.08 -40.88
N LYS A 321 21.43 4.93 -42.16
CA LYS A 321 22.77 5.22 -42.71
C LYS A 321 23.17 6.70 -42.63
N GLU A 322 22.19 7.60 -42.62
CA GLU A 322 22.38 9.03 -42.39
C GLU A 322 22.56 9.41 -40.91
N GLY A 323 22.53 8.40 -39.98
CA GLY A 323 22.72 8.62 -38.54
C GLY A 323 21.45 8.99 -37.78
N LYS A 324 20.27 8.71 -38.34
CA LYS A 324 18.98 8.92 -37.66
C LYS A 324 18.62 7.69 -36.81
N ASP A 325 19.24 7.52 -35.65
CA ASP A 325 19.07 6.35 -34.76
C ASP A 325 17.64 6.05 -34.33
N LYS A 326 16.72 7.03 -34.35
CA LYS A 326 15.31 6.84 -34.03
C LYS A 326 14.61 5.81 -34.91
N VAL A 327 15.11 5.58 -36.13
CA VAL A 327 14.55 4.66 -37.10
C VAL A 327 14.81 3.19 -36.69
N ILE A 328 15.85 2.93 -35.90
CA ILE A 328 16.13 1.60 -35.35
C ILE A 328 14.93 1.04 -34.58
N GLY A 329 14.23 1.88 -33.79
CA GLY A 329 13.05 1.47 -33.04
C GLY A 329 11.91 0.97 -33.94
N PHE A 330 11.71 1.62 -35.09
CA PHE A 330 10.72 1.19 -36.09
C PHE A 330 11.09 -0.16 -36.71
N LEU A 331 12.33 -0.30 -37.19
CA LEU A 331 12.81 -1.57 -37.79
C LEU A 331 12.76 -2.71 -36.78
N LEU A 332 13.19 -2.46 -35.55
CA LEU A 332 13.10 -3.45 -34.45
C LEU A 332 11.65 -3.88 -34.20
N GLY A 333 10.72 -2.91 -34.19
CA GLY A 333 9.29 -3.20 -34.03
C GLY A 333 8.76 -4.13 -35.12
N GLN A 334 9.19 -3.97 -36.37
CA GLN A 334 8.82 -4.86 -37.47
C GLN A 334 9.43 -6.26 -37.32
N VAL A 335 10.71 -6.37 -36.94
CA VAL A 335 11.37 -7.65 -36.66
C VAL A 335 10.67 -8.39 -35.53
N MET A 336 10.40 -7.69 -34.42
CA MET A 336 9.69 -8.27 -33.27
C MET A 336 8.28 -8.76 -33.63
N LYS A 337 7.57 -8.01 -34.48
CA LYS A 337 6.24 -8.40 -34.99
C LYS A 337 6.30 -9.65 -35.85
N GLU A 338 7.24 -9.75 -36.80
CA GLU A 338 7.42 -10.90 -37.69
C GLU A 338 7.83 -12.15 -36.90
N MET A 339 8.70 -11.97 -35.90
CA MET A 339 9.13 -13.02 -34.97
C MET A 339 8.08 -13.33 -33.86
N LYS A 340 6.89 -12.73 -33.93
CA LYS A 340 5.83 -12.91 -32.94
C LYS A 340 6.28 -12.66 -31.49
N GLY A 341 7.18 -11.70 -31.28
CA GLY A 341 7.73 -11.36 -29.98
C GLY A 341 8.79 -12.32 -29.44
N LYS A 342 9.17 -13.38 -30.17
CA LYS A 342 10.12 -14.41 -29.70
C LYS A 342 11.59 -14.08 -29.97
N ALA A 343 11.91 -12.99 -30.63
CA ALA A 343 13.30 -12.57 -30.85
C ALA A 343 13.90 -11.94 -29.59
N ASN A 344 15.23 -12.11 -29.43
CA ASN A 344 15.98 -11.34 -28.43
C ASN A 344 16.14 -9.89 -28.94
N PRO A 345 15.57 -8.87 -28.27
CA PRO A 345 15.60 -7.49 -28.74
C PRO A 345 17.02 -6.95 -28.90
N SER A 346 17.94 -7.29 -27.99
CA SER A 346 19.33 -6.83 -28.05
C SER A 346 20.07 -7.41 -29.25
N GLN A 347 19.86 -8.68 -29.56
CA GLN A 347 20.43 -9.32 -30.74
C GLN A 347 19.81 -8.74 -32.02
N ALA A 348 18.48 -8.55 -32.05
CA ALA A 348 17.79 -7.95 -33.17
C ALA A 348 18.30 -6.53 -33.47
N VAL A 349 18.56 -5.70 -32.45
CA VAL A 349 19.19 -4.37 -32.61
C VAL A 349 20.59 -4.51 -33.20
N SER A 350 21.43 -5.39 -32.65
CA SER A 350 22.80 -5.63 -33.15
C SER A 350 22.82 -6.08 -34.60
N TYR A 351 22.00 -7.07 -34.97
CA TYR A 351 21.90 -7.54 -36.35
C TYR A 351 21.35 -6.47 -37.31
N THR A 352 20.34 -5.71 -36.88
CA THR A 352 19.78 -4.61 -37.67
C THR A 352 20.84 -3.53 -37.98
N HIS A 353 21.65 -3.18 -36.97
CA HIS A 353 22.70 -2.18 -37.13
C HIS A 353 23.84 -2.71 -37.98
N LEU A 354 24.34 -3.92 -37.75
CA LEU A 354 25.40 -4.55 -38.54
C LEU A 354 25.01 -4.67 -40.02
N ARG A 355 23.85 -5.26 -40.28
CA ARG A 355 23.39 -5.51 -41.65
C ARG A 355 23.01 -4.24 -42.41
N ALA A 356 22.49 -3.24 -41.75
CA ALA A 356 22.22 -1.94 -42.37
C ALA A 356 23.52 -1.29 -42.87
N HIS A 357 24.67 -1.53 -42.24
CA HIS A 357 25.98 -0.99 -42.62
C HIS A 357 26.77 -1.91 -43.56
N GLU A 358 26.58 -3.22 -43.54
CA GLU A 358 27.28 -4.19 -44.45
C GLU A 358 26.91 -4.06 -45.93
N THR A 359 25.70 -3.61 -46.25
CA THR A 359 25.29 -3.30 -47.65
C THR A 359 26.05 -2.16 -48.29
N ARG A 360 27.18 -1.72 -47.71
CA ARG A 360 28.04 -0.65 -48.22
C ARG A 360 29.23 -1.13 -49.10
N HIS A 361 29.44 -2.48 -49.20
CA HIS A 361 30.62 -3.00 -49.88
C HIS A 361 30.36 -3.74 -51.20
N ASP A 362 29.10 -3.83 -51.65
CA ASP A 362 28.76 -4.48 -52.93
C ASP A 362 28.07 -3.52 -53.92
N LEU A 363 28.73 -2.38 -54.23
CA LEU A 363 28.43 -1.54 -55.42
C LEU A 363 29.71 -1.00 -55.98
#